data_150febdc6d7c710775e19677df5b240c
#
_entry.id   150febdc6d7c710775e19677df5b240c
#
_cell.length_a   1.000
_cell.length_b   1.000
_cell.length_c   1.000
_cell.angle_alpha   90.00
_cell.angle_beta   90.00
_cell.angle_gamma   90.00
#
_symmetry.space_group_name_H-M   'P 1'
#
loop_
_entity.id
_entity.type
_entity.pdbx_description
1 polymer ?
#
loop_
_entity_poly.entity_id
_entity_poly.type
_entity_poly.pdbx_seq_one_letter_code
_entity_poly.pdbx_strand_id
1 'polypeptide(L)'
;MLHGKSSIKSEGLTNALLYAFFIVLIYALLSTPFHLIDSINPEILNTISTNIWLNIFFFLIFLFFAFSFFGYYELTLPWSWANRLDFASNKTGGIIGIFLIALTLAIVSFSCTGPILGSLLAGSLSSTEGATQLSMGMTGFGLALALPFGLFALFPNLLKNLPKSGGWMNTLKVVLGFVELALAIKFLSNADLVAHWGILKREVFIGLWILIFVGMIAYLFGLFRFPHEAKKPTLGIGRIFLAVVSLLFVMYLVPGTLPNSSSNSLKLLAGFPPPTFYSIYTQDSDCPLNFDCYKDYDKGVAIAKSVNKPILLDFTGWACVNCRKVEENVWSDPEIYKLINEELVLISLYVDDREPLAKEDQFTLEYTSGRIRNIETIGQKWAAFQAINFNSVAQPHYIMMMHDGTLLAPPQQYTDIPTYLQWLKNGLSNVPSHSIRFKFE
;
A
#
# COMPACT_ATOMS: atom_id res chain seq x y z
N MET A 1 -44.95 28.96 18.18
CA MET A 1 -43.55 29.17 17.71
C MET A 1 -42.51 28.16 18.23
N LEU A 2 -42.83 27.21 19.07
CA LEU A 2 -41.88 26.19 19.62
C LEU A 2 -41.82 24.88 18.82
N HIS A 3 -42.79 24.58 17.97
CA HIS A 3 -42.83 23.34 17.17
C HIS A 3 -41.93 23.38 15.93
N GLY A 4 -41.63 24.55 15.32
CA GLY A 4 -40.80 24.66 14.12
C GLY A 4 -39.31 24.41 14.34
N LYS A 5 -38.77 24.64 15.57
CA LYS A 5 -37.34 24.43 15.86
C LYS A 5 -36.94 22.97 16.09
N SER A 6 -37.88 22.11 16.51
CA SER A 6 -37.62 20.69 16.75
C SER A 6 -37.63 19.89 15.45
N SER A 7 -38.51 20.22 14.48
CA SER A 7 -38.57 19.54 13.19
C SER A 7 -37.32 19.79 12.33
N ILE A 8 -36.82 21.04 12.30
CA ILE A 8 -35.59 21.41 11.57
C ILE A 8 -34.34 20.69 12.15
N LYS A 9 -34.30 20.45 13.48
CA LYS A 9 -33.21 19.68 14.08
C LYS A 9 -33.29 18.18 13.75
N SER A 10 -34.47 17.60 13.68
CA SER A 10 -34.66 16.18 13.37
C SER A 10 -34.35 15.89 11.91
N GLU A 11 -34.77 16.77 10.98
CA GLU A 11 -34.46 16.63 9.55
C GLU A 11 -32.95 16.75 9.27
N GLY A 12 -32.24 17.69 9.89
CA GLY A 12 -30.79 17.82 9.77
C GLY A 12 -30.03 16.58 10.27
N LEU A 13 -30.47 16.01 11.40
CA LEU A 13 -29.90 14.78 11.94
C LEU A 13 -30.15 13.58 11.02
N THR A 14 -31.38 13.42 10.52
CA THR A 14 -31.75 12.33 9.62
C THR A 14 -30.95 12.39 8.31
N ASN A 15 -30.80 13.58 7.73
CA ASN A 15 -30.04 13.78 6.48
C ASN A 15 -28.55 13.44 6.66
N ALA A 16 -27.95 13.80 7.78
CA ALA A 16 -26.55 13.50 8.04
C ALA A 16 -26.31 12.01 8.37
N LEU A 17 -27.22 11.35 9.07
CA LEU A 17 -27.18 9.90 9.30
C LEU A 17 -27.38 9.14 7.98
N LEU A 18 -28.28 9.58 7.12
CA LEU A 18 -28.46 9.02 5.77
C LEU A 18 -27.19 9.21 4.93
N TYR A 19 -26.54 10.36 5.01
CA TYR A 19 -25.30 10.61 4.31
C TYR A 19 -24.17 9.65 4.78
N ALA A 20 -24.00 9.52 6.09
CA ALA A 20 -23.05 8.57 6.67
C ALA A 20 -23.36 7.11 6.25
N PHE A 21 -24.64 6.73 6.29
CA PHE A 21 -25.09 5.41 5.82
C PHE A 21 -24.77 5.17 4.35
N PHE A 22 -25.03 6.14 3.47
CA PHE A 22 -24.73 5.99 2.05
C PHE A 22 -23.24 5.88 1.77
N ILE A 23 -22.37 6.58 2.51
CA ILE A 23 -20.91 6.41 2.39
C ILE A 23 -20.55 4.95 2.67
N VAL A 24 -20.98 4.41 3.81
CA VAL A 24 -20.68 3.01 4.18
C VAL A 24 -21.23 2.03 3.16
N LEU A 25 -22.48 2.25 2.71
CA LEU A 25 -23.13 1.39 1.71
C LEU A 25 -22.37 1.39 0.37
N ILE A 26 -21.93 2.55 -0.11
CA ILE A 26 -21.19 2.67 -1.36
C ILE A 26 -19.85 1.91 -1.26
N TYR A 27 -19.10 2.05 -0.14
CA TYR A 27 -17.87 1.32 0.03
C TYR A 27 -18.08 -0.19 0.18
N ALA A 28 -19.14 -0.62 0.85
CA ALA A 28 -19.53 -2.02 0.91
C ALA A 28 -19.91 -2.58 -0.48
N LEU A 29 -20.65 -1.81 -1.29
CA LEU A 29 -21.00 -2.20 -2.66
C LEU A 29 -19.79 -2.23 -3.60
N LEU A 30 -18.81 -1.34 -3.40
CA LEU A 30 -17.56 -1.33 -4.17
C LEU A 30 -16.71 -2.60 -3.93
N SER A 31 -16.93 -3.31 -2.83
CA SER A 31 -16.26 -4.60 -2.58
C SER A 31 -16.89 -5.78 -3.34
N THR A 32 -18.17 -5.68 -3.76
CA THR A 32 -18.90 -6.79 -4.41
C THR A 32 -18.27 -7.28 -5.72
N PRO A 33 -17.75 -6.42 -6.63
CA PRO A 33 -17.09 -6.90 -7.85
C PRO A 33 -15.90 -7.81 -7.57
N PHE A 34 -15.21 -7.60 -6.44
CA PHE A 34 -14.03 -8.41 -6.07
C PHE A 34 -14.40 -9.85 -5.70
N HIS A 35 -15.59 -10.09 -5.15
CA HIS A 35 -16.09 -11.46 -4.94
C HIS A 35 -16.35 -12.20 -6.25
N LEU A 36 -16.61 -11.46 -7.35
CA LEU A 36 -16.77 -12.03 -8.69
C LEU A 36 -15.44 -12.17 -9.42
N ILE A 37 -14.50 -11.26 -9.18
CA ILE A 37 -13.17 -11.24 -9.80
C ILE A 37 -12.26 -12.31 -9.20
N ASP A 38 -12.42 -12.67 -7.93
CA ASP A 38 -11.66 -13.73 -7.25
C ASP A 38 -11.77 -15.07 -8.00
N SER A 39 -12.88 -15.31 -8.67
CA SER A 39 -13.09 -16.46 -9.56
C SER A 39 -12.41 -16.30 -10.94
N ILE A 40 -11.97 -15.10 -11.32
CA ILE A 40 -11.55 -14.82 -12.71
C ILE A 40 -10.04 -14.61 -12.85
N ASN A 41 -9.36 -13.91 -11.93
CA ASN A 41 -7.92 -13.66 -12.09
C ASN A 41 -7.25 -12.96 -10.87
N PRO A 42 -6.72 -13.70 -9.91
CA PRO A 42 -6.07 -13.10 -8.74
C PRO A 42 -4.79 -12.29 -9.06
N GLU A 43 -4.14 -12.53 -10.22
CA GLU A 43 -2.94 -11.78 -10.65
C GLU A 43 -3.25 -10.36 -11.14
N ILE A 44 -4.51 -10.03 -11.48
CA ILE A 44 -4.86 -8.71 -12.05
C ILE A 44 -4.50 -7.57 -11.09
N LEU A 45 -4.78 -7.73 -9.81
CA LEU A 45 -4.52 -6.69 -8.81
C LEU A 45 -3.03 -6.43 -8.64
N ASN A 46 -2.21 -7.48 -8.63
CA ASN A 46 -0.77 -7.34 -8.59
C ASN A 46 -0.24 -6.67 -9.87
N THR A 47 -0.72 -7.10 -11.02
CA THR A 47 -0.34 -6.50 -12.32
C THR A 47 -0.70 -5.02 -12.41
N ILE A 48 -1.85 -4.62 -11.85
CA ILE A 48 -2.29 -3.21 -11.79
C ILE A 48 -1.39 -2.41 -10.84
N SER A 49 -1.17 -2.89 -9.61
CA SER A 49 -0.39 -2.17 -8.58
C SER A 49 1.08 -1.98 -8.96
N THR A 50 1.65 -2.91 -9.74
CA THR A 50 3.03 -2.87 -10.21
C THR A 50 3.17 -2.32 -11.64
N ASN A 51 2.08 -1.79 -12.23
CA ASN A 51 2.14 -1.18 -13.56
C ASN A 51 2.86 0.18 -13.49
N ILE A 52 3.96 0.33 -14.24
CA ILE A 52 4.80 1.52 -14.26
C ILE A 52 4.00 2.77 -14.66
N TRP A 53 3.23 2.69 -15.75
CA TRP A 53 2.45 3.81 -16.26
C TRP A 53 1.35 4.26 -15.31
N LEU A 54 0.73 3.30 -14.63
CA LEU A 54 -0.31 3.59 -13.64
C LEU A 54 0.30 4.26 -12.40
N ASN A 55 1.47 3.81 -11.93
CA ASN A 55 2.18 4.46 -10.83
C ASN A 55 2.64 5.87 -11.19
N ILE A 56 3.11 6.12 -12.43
CA ILE A 56 3.43 7.47 -12.92
C ILE A 56 2.16 8.34 -12.97
N PHE A 57 1.05 7.79 -13.45
CA PHE A 57 -0.22 8.51 -13.49
C PHE A 57 -0.68 8.91 -12.07
N PHE A 58 -0.59 8.01 -11.11
CA PHE A 58 -0.90 8.34 -9.71
C PHE A 58 0.08 9.35 -9.13
N PHE A 59 1.36 9.25 -9.40
CA PHE A 59 2.34 10.27 -9.03
C PHE A 59 1.90 11.67 -9.51
N LEU A 60 1.52 11.79 -10.78
CA LEU A 60 1.08 13.07 -11.35
C LEU A 60 -0.23 13.57 -10.74
N ILE A 61 -1.19 12.67 -10.48
CA ILE A 61 -2.45 13.03 -9.80
C ILE A 61 -2.18 13.55 -8.39
N PHE A 62 -1.39 12.84 -7.60
CA PHE A 62 -1.08 13.25 -6.23
C PHE A 62 -0.29 14.56 -6.21
N LEU A 63 0.62 14.75 -7.14
CA LEU A 63 1.33 16.01 -7.31
C LEU A 63 0.35 17.16 -7.64
N PHE A 64 -0.59 16.91 -8.55
CA PHE A 64 -1.62 17.86 -8.91
C PHE A 64 -2.49 18.21 -7.69
N PHE A 65 -2.98 17.26 -6.92
CA PHE A 65 -3.75 17.52 -5.70
C PHE A 65 -2.94 18.24 -4.63
N ALA A 66 -1.67 17.91 -4.42
CA ALA A 66 -0.80 18.60 -3.48
C ALA A 66 -0.71 20.11 -3.80
N PHE A 67 -0.53 20.47 -5.07
CA PHE A 67 -0.52 21.89 -5.49
C PHE A 67 -1.88 22.58 -5.30
N SER A 68 -2.99 21.86 -5.48
CA SER A 68 -4.32 22.39 -5.17
C SER A 68 -4.47 22.66 -3.67
N PHE A 69 -4.00 21.75 -2.81
CA PHE A 69 -4.02 21.95 -1.35
C PHE A 69 -3.11 23.07 -0.88
N PHE A 70 -2.02 23.35 -1.59
CA PHE A 70 -1.20 24.54 -1.37
C PHE A 70 -1.87 25.84 -1.82
N GLY A 71 -3.03 25.77 -2.50
CA GLY A 71 -3.81 26.94 -2.89
C GLY A 71 -3.35 27.60 -4.18
N TYR A 72 -2.54 26.96 -5.02
CA TYR A 72 -2.15 27.51 -6.32
C TYR A 72 -3.31 27.54 -7.31
N TYR A 73 -4.28 26.64 -7.18
CA TYR A 73 -5.53 26.63 -7.92
C TYR A 73 -6.62 25.94 -7.09
N GLU A 74 -7.86 26.37 -7.32
CA GLU A 74 -9.02 25.73 -6.70
C GLU A 74 -9.62 24.70 -7.66
N LEU A 75 -9.79 23.48 -7.17
CA LEU A 75 -10.54 22.45 -7.86
C LEU A 75 -12.05 22.75 -7.72
N THR A 76 -12.51 23.72 -8.46
CA THR A 76 -13.95 23.98 -8.59
C THR A 76 -14.48 23.13 -9.73
N LEU A 77 -15.51 22.34 -9.44
CA LEU A 77 -16.28 21.68 -10.51
C LEU A 77 -16.74 22.77 -11.50
N PRO A 78 -16.66 22.54 -12.82
CA PRO A 78 -17.17 23.49 -13.80
C PRO A 78 -18.57 23.94 -13.39
N TRP A 79 -18.77 25.27 -13.34
CA TRP A 79 -20.04 25.89 -12.89
C TRP A 79 -21.29 25.25 -13.51
N SER A 80 -21.18 24.76 -14.74
CA SER A 80 -22.25 24.04 -15.43
C SER A 80 -22.59 22.69 -14.82
N TRP A 81 -21.61 21.99 -14.23
CA TRP A 81 -21.80 20.70 -13.56
C TRP A 81 -22.23 20.88 -12.11
N ALA A 82 -21.65 21.86 -11.41
CA ALA A 82 -22.07 22.24 -10.06
C ALA A 82 -23.55 22.68 -10.08
N ASN A 83 -23.94 23.54 -11.01
CA ASN A 83 -25.33 23.98 -11.16
C ASN A 83 -26.27 22.84 -11.59
N ARG A 84 -25.83 21.89 -12.41
CA ARG A 84 -26.67 20.72 -12.76
C ARG A 84 -26.86 19.78 -11.56
N LEU A 85 -25.83 19.58 -10.75
CA LEU A 85 -25.92 18.79 -9.51
C LEU A 85 -26.74 19.52 -8.44
N ASP A 86 -26.57 20.84 -8.27
CA ASP A 86 -27.41 21.65 -7.38
C ASP A 86 -28.87 21.74 -7.87
N PHE A 87 -29.09 21.83 -9.18
CA PHE A 87 -30.45 21.83 -9.77
C PHE A 87 -31.11 20.44 -9.64
N ALA A 88 -30.34 19.35 -9.79
CA ALA A 88 -30.82 18.00 -9.55
C ALA A 88 -31.06 17.76 -8.04
N SER A 89 -30.18 18.23 -7.18
CA SER A 89 -30.31 18.18 -5.71
C SER A 89 -31.51 18.99 -5.20
N ASN A 90 -31.73 20.19 -5.75
CA ASN A 90 -32.88 21.05 -5.35
C ASN A 90 -34.20 20.61 -5.96
N LYS A 91 -34.19 19.94 -7.13
CA LYS A 91 -35.41 19.47 -7.82
C LYS A 91 -35.80 18.04 -7.41
N THR A 92 -34.85 17.21 -7.01
CA THR A 92 -35.06 15.90 -6.42
C THR A 92 -34.84 15.90 -4.92
N GLY A 93 -35.13 17.04 -4.26
CA GLY A 93 -34.94 17.23 -2.81
C GLY A 93 -35.27 15.99 -2.00
N GLY A 94 -34.35 15.52 -1.16
CA GLY A 94 -34.54 14.33 -0.35
C GLY A 94 -33.39 13.34 -0.46
N ILE A 95 -33.69 12.06 -0.32
CA ILE A 95 -32.75 10.93 -0.18
C ILE A 95 -31.78 10.82 -1.38
N ILE A 96 -32.25 11.09 -2.60
CA ILE A 96 -31.45 10.98 -3.84
C ILE A 96 -30.33 12.04 -3.88
N GLY A 97 -30.61 13.28 -3.46
CA GLY A 97 -29.58 14.33 -3.39
C GLY A 97 -28.46 13.97 -2.41
N ILE A 98 -28.83 13.43 -1.24
CA ILE A 98 -27.87 12.97 -0.21
C ILE A 98 -27.03 11.81 -0.75
N PHE A 99 -27.63 10.87 -1.45
CA PHE A 99 -26.93 9.75 -2.09
C PHE A 99 -25.90 10.23 -3.13
N LEU A 100 -26.28 11.18 -4.00
CA LEU A 100 -25.37 11.72 -5.02
C LEU A 100 -24.16 12.45 -4.42
N ILE A 101 -24.35 13.20 -3.33
CA ILE A 101 -23.26 13.85 -2.60
C ILE A 101 -22.34 12.80 -1.96
N ALA A 102 -22.90 11.76 -1.34
CA ALA A 102 -22.14 10.65 -0.77
C ALA A 102 -21.37 9.88 -1.85
N LEU A 103 -21.96 9.64 -3.00
CA LEU A 103 -21.34 8.98 -4.15
C LEU A 103 -20.16 9.82 -4.69
N THR A 104 -20.34 11.13 -4.82
CA THR A 104 -19.27 12.03 -5.27
C THR A 104 -18.08 11.99 -4.30
N LEU A 105 -18.34 12.07 -2.98
CA LEU A 105 -17.30 11.98 -1.98
C LEU A 105 -16.60 10.61 -2.04
N ALA A 106 -17.36 9.53 -2.16
CA ALA A 106 -16.81 8.18 -2.22
C ALA A 106 -15.90 8.00 -3.46
N ILE A 107 -16.31 8.47 -4.64
CA ILE A 107 -15.52 8.39 -5.88
C ILE A 107 -14.22 9.21 -5.75
N VAL A 108 -14.29 10.43 -5.24
CA VAL A 108 -13.12 11.28 -5.06
C VAL A 108 -12.17 10.67 -4.03
N SER A 109 -12.67 10.22 -2.89
CA SER A 109 -11.86 9.56 -1.85
C SER A 109 -11.26 8.24 -2.35
N PHE A 110 -12.01 7.44 -3.12
CA PHE A 110 -11.51 6.19 -3.68
C PHE A 110 -10.40 6.42 -4.71
N SER A 111 -10.47 7.50 -5.49
CA SER A 111 -9.41 7.85 -6.44
C SER A 111 -8.06 8.08 -5.74
N CYS A 112 -8.07 8.65 -4.53
CA CYS A 112 -6.85 8.90 -3.75
C CYS A 112 -6.38 7.67 -2.94
N THR A 113 -7.32 6.84 -2.46
CA THR A 113 -7.01 5.72 -1.56
C THR A 113 -6.99 4.36 -2.26
N GLY A 114 -7.57 4.26 -3.45
CA GLY A 114 -7.66 3.04 -4.24
C GLY A 114 -6.30 2.33 -4.43
N PRO A 115 -5.23 3.03 -4.83
CA PRO A 115 -3.91 2.42 -4.98
C PRO A 115 -3.32 1.90 -3.67
N ILE A 116 -3.52 2.61 -2.56
CA ILE A 116 -3.06 2.19 -1.22
C ILE A 116 -3.89 1.00 -0.75
N LEU A 117 -5.21 1.07 -0.90
CA LEU A 117 -6.10 -0.05 -0.62
C LEU A 117 -5.77 -1.24 -1.51
N GLY A 118 -5.54 -1.05 -2.81
CA GLY A 118 -5.17 -2.11 -3.75
C GLY A 118 -3.90 -2.86 -3.34
N SER A 119 -2.87 -2.15 -2.90
CA SER A 119 -1.61 -2.77 -2.44
C SER A 119 -1.78 -3.53 -1.11
N LEU A 120 -2.59 -3.00 -0.17
CA LEU A 120 -2.92 -3.68 1.09
C LEU A 120 -3.80 -4.91 0.85
N LEU A 121 -4.69 -4.83 -0.13
CA LEU A 121 -5.67 -5.85 -0.45
C LEU A 121 -5.09 -6.98 -1.29
N ALA A 122 -4.10 -6.71 -2.14
CA ALA A 122 -3.38 -7.75 -2.88
C ALA A 122 -2.78 -8.81 -1.93
N GLY A 123 -2.36 -8.40 -0.72
CA GLY A 123 -1.94 -9.32 0.33
C GLY A 123 -3.06 -10.11 1.00
N SER A 124 -4.27 -9.54 1.06
CA SER A 124 -5.43 -10.20 1.70
C SER A 124 -6.11 -11.21 0.78
N LEU A 125 -6.15 -10.93 -0.53
CA LEU A 125 -6.81 -11.79 -1.54
C LEU A 125 -6.09 -13.13 -1.77
N SER A 126 -4.91 -13.29 -1.23
CA SER A 126 -4.13 -14.53 -1.30
C SER A 126 -4.59 -15.60 -0.29
N SER A 127 -5.42 -15.25 0.67
CA SER A 127 -6.01 -16.21 1.62
C SER A 127 -7.35 -16.73 1.11
N THR A 128 -7.74 -17.93 1.52
CA THR A 128 -9.05 -18.56 1.20
C THR A 128 -10.26 -17.69 1.61
N GLU A 129 -10.05 -16.66 2.44
CA GLU A 129 -11.06 -15.68 2.89
C GLU A 129 -10.78 -14.25 2.42
N GLY A 130 -9.93 -14.07 1.40
CA GLY A 130 -9.44 -12.75 0.98
C GLY A 130 -10.52 -11.76 0.57
N ALA A 131 -11.54 -12.22 -0.14
CA ALA A 131 -12.68 -11.39 -0.52
C ALA A 131 -13.48 -10.89 0.70
N THR A 132 -13.59 -11.70 1.76
CA THR A 132 -14.26 -11.33 3.02
C THR A 132 -13.44 -10.28 3.79
N GLN A 133 -12.12 -10.46 3.88
CA GLN A 133 -11.21 -9.49 4.50
C GLN A 133 -11.23 -8.16 3.76
N LEU A 134 -11.28 -8.19 2.42
CA LEU A 134 -11.45 -7.01 1.58
C LEU A 134 -12.75 -6.27 1.90
N SER A 135 -13.86 -6.97 1.96
CA SER A 135 -15.17 -6.38 2.27
C SER A 135 -15.20 -5.76 3.67
N MET A 136 -14.59 -6.41 4.65
CA MET A 136 -14.44 -5.86 6.01
C MET A 136 -13.56 -4.59 6.00
N GLY A 137 -12.44 -4.62 5.28
CA GLY A 137 -11.55 -3.46 5.13
C GLY A 137 -12.22 -2.26 4.45
N MET A 138 -12.92 -2.50 3.34
CA MET A 138 -13.67 -1.45 2.61
C MET A 138 -14.81 -0.88 3.46
N THR A 139 -15.55 -1.73 4.15
CA THR A 139 -16.63 -1.30 5.05
C THR A 139 -16.06 -0.52 6.24
N GLY A 140 -14.96 -0.97 6.83
CA GLY A 140 -14.25 -0.27 7.90
C GLY A 140 -13.74 1.10 7.46
N PHE A 141 -13.20 1.22 6.25
CA PHE A 141 -12.80 2.49 5.66
C PHE A 141 -13.99 3.43 5.45
N GLY A 142 -15.11 2.91 4.90
CA GLY A 142 -16.36 3.66 4.77
C GLY A 142 -16.90 4.16 6.12
N LEU A 143 -16.83 3.34 7.17
CA LEU A 143 -17.18 3.73 8.54
C LEU A 143 -16.28 4.84 9.08
N ALA A 144 -14.96 4.74 8.87
CA ALA A 144 -14.01 5.76 9.30
C ALA A 144 -14.26 7.11 8.63
N LEU A 145 -14.61 7.12 7.34
CA LEU A 145 -15.01 8.33 6.61
C LEU A 145 -16.36 8.88 7.07
N ALA A 146 -17.33 8.01 7.35
CA ALA A 146 -18.67 8.40 7.77
C ALA A 146 -18.71 8.94 9.20
N LEU A 147 -17.80 8.49 10.08
CA LEU A 147 -17.79 8.80 11.51
C LEU A 147 -17.72 10.31 11.80
N PRO A 148 -16.85 11.14 11.21
CA PRO A 148 -16.82 12.56 11.46
C PRO A 148 -18.16 13.24 11.12
N PHE A 149 -18.78 12.86 10.01
CA PHE A 149 -20.04 13.44 9.56
C PHE A 149 -21.20 13.04 10.50
N GLY A 150 -21.24 11.77 10.90
CA GLY A 150 -22.20 11.28 11.89
C GLY A 150 -22.04 11.96 13.25
N LEU A 151 -20.79 12.15 13.71
CA LEU A 151 -20.50 12.80 14.98
C LEU A 151 -20.92 14.27 14.98
N PHE A 152 -20.65 15.01 13.92
CA PHE A 152 -21.10 16.40 13.77
C PHE A 152 -22.63 16.53 13.67
N ALA A 153 -23.30 15.52 13.13
CA ALA A 153 -24.75 15.49 13.10
C ALA A 153 -25.36 15.24 14.47
N LEU A 154 -24.77 14.34 15.26
CA LEU A 154 -25.20 14.03 16.62
C LEU A 154 -24.94 15.19 17.57
N PHE A 155 -23.83 15.91 17.40
CA PHE A 155 -23.40 17.00 18.26
C PHE A 155 -23.23 18.34 17.50
N PRO A 156 -24.34 18.98 17.06
CA PRO A 156 -24.27 20.24 16.28
C PRO A 156 -23.62 21.38 17.07
N ASN A 157 -23.55 21.28 18.40
CA ASN A 157 -22.87 22.26 19.24
C ASN A 157 -21.33 22.20 19.12
N LEU A 158 -20.75 21.06 18.73
CA LEU A 158 -19.33 20.95 18.40
C LEU A 158 -18.95 21.84 17.22
N LEU A 159 -19.81 21.89 16.19
CA LEU A 159 -19.63 22.78 15.02
C LEU A 159 -19.71 24.26 15.38
N LYS A 160 -20.54 24.65 16.38
CA LYS A 160 -20.66 26.05 16.83
C LYS A 160 -19.45 26.49 17.65
N ASN A 161 -18.78 25.59 18.32
CA ASN A 161 -17.60 25.85 19.14
C ASN A 161 -16.29 25.73 18.35
N LEU A 162 -16.34 25.24 17.09
CA LEU A 162 -15.19 25.34 16.19
C LEU A 162 -14.90 26.81 15.89
N PRO A 163 -13.63 27.23 16.07
CA PRO A 163 -13.27 28.63 15.81
C PRO A 163 -13.69 29.03 14.38
N LYS A 164 -14.51 30.07 14.28
CA LYS A 164 -15.01 30.61 12.99
C LYS A 164 -13.90 31.18 12.11
N SER A 165 -12.64 31.10 12.52
CA SER A 165 -11.50 31.55 11.74
C SER A 165 -11.08 30.47 10.77
N GLY A 166 -11.23 30.70 9.48
CA GLY A 166 -10.76 29.82 8.40
C GLY A 166 -9.27 29.47 8.41
N GLY A 167 -8.52 29.95 9.41
CA GLY A 167 -7.08 29.76 9.51
C GLY A 167 -6.64 28.31 9.81
N TRP A 168 -7.34 27.58 10.67
CA TRP A 168 -6.96 26.20 11.00
C TRP A 168 -7.29 25.22 9.84
N MET A 169 -8.43 25.44 9.19
CA MET A 169 -8.85 24.67 8.02
C MET A 169 -7.84 24.79 6.88
N ASN A 170 -7.35 26.03 6.66
CA ASN A 170 -6.33 26.27 5.65
C ASN A 170 -5.00 25.61 6.02
N THR A 171 -4.61 25.67 7.30
CA THR A 171 -3.43 24.95 7.81
C THR A 171 -3.57 23.44 7.58
N LEU A 172 -4.74 22.87 7.85
CA LEU A 172 -4.99 21.44 7.63
C LEU A 172 -4.88 21.08 6.15
N LYS A 173 -5.45 21.88 5.23
CA LYS A 173 -5.31 21.67 3.79
C LYS A 173 -3.85 21.63 3.35
N VAL A 174 -3.05 22.60 3.80
CA VAL A 174 -1.62 22.66 3.43
C VAL A 174 -0.85 21.49 4.01
N VAL A 175 -1.12 21.09 5.26
CA VAL A 175 -0.50 19.89 5.87
C VAL A 175 -0.83 18.62 5.06
N LEU A 176 -2.09 18.46 4.65
CA LEU A 176 -2.50 17.36 3.77
C LEU A 176 -1.78 17.44 2.42
N GLY A 177 -1.56 18.62 1.87
CA GLY A 177 -0.77 18.80 0.64
C GLY A 177 0.67 18.31 0.76
N PHE A 178 1.33 18.52 1.91
CA PHE A 178 2.66 17.95 2.17
C PHE A 178 2.62 16.42 2.29
N VAL A 179 1.60 15.88 2.94
CA VAL A 179 1.42 14.42 3.05
C VAL A 179 1.17 13.81 1.67
N GLU A 180 0.33 14.44 0.83
CA GLU A 180 0.10 13.98 -0.54
C GLU A 180 1.36 14.05 -1.40
N LEU A 181 2.19 15.08 -1.23
CA LEU A 181 3.47 15.17 -1.92
C LEU A 181 4.41 14.02 -1.52
N ALA A 182 4.44 13.66 -0.23
CA ALA A 182 5.22 12.50 0.24
C ALA A 182 4.69 11.19 -0.36
N LEU A 183 3.36 11.01 -0.43
CA LEU A 183 2.73 9.85 -1.07
C LEU A 183 2.98 9.82 -2.59
N ALA A 184 2.99 10.96 -3.26
CA ALA A 184 3.37 11.05 -4.67
C ALA A 184 4.75 10.42 -4.91
N ILE A 185 5.75 10.77 -4.08
CA ILE A 185 7.09 10.17 -4.17
C ILE A 185 7.05 8.64 -3.99
N LYS A 186 6.14 8.09 -3.18
CA LYS A 186 5.98 6.64 -3.04
C LYS A 186 5.54 5.97 -4.34
N PHE A 187 4.58 6.57 -5.08
CA PHE A 187 4.18 6.02 -6.38
C PHE A 187 5.30 6.07 -7.40
N LEU A 188 6.05 7.17 -7.44
CA LEU A 188 7.23 7.27 -8.30
C LEU A 188 8.29 6.23 -7.92
N SER A 189 8.49 5.99 -6.63
CA SER A 189 9.41 4.96 -6.14
C SER A 189 8.97 3.54 -6.53
N ASN A 190 7.67 3.24 -6.53
CA ASN A 190 7.19 1.94 -7.01
C ASN A 190 7.47 1.75 -8.50
N ALA A 191 7.29 2.80 -9.32
CA ALA A 191 7.64 2.75 -10.75
C ALA A 191 9.14 2.54 -10.94
N ASP A 192 9.98 3.26 -10.19
CA ASP A 192 11.44 3.17 -10.22
C ASP A 192 11.94 1.77 -9.85
N LEU A 193 11.38 1.17 -8.79
CA LEU A 193 11.74 -0.18 -8.34
C LEU A 193 11.46 -1.24 -9.41
N VAL A 194 10.24 -1.23 -9.97
CA VAL A 194 9.79 -2.24 -10.95
C VAL A 194 10.47 -2.05 -12.31
N ALA A 195 10.81 -0.81 -12.67
CA ALA A 195 11.50 -0.47 -13.92
C ALA A 195 13.04 -0.50 -13.82
N HIS A 196 13.59 -0.72 -12.62
CA HIS A 196 15.02 -0.73 -12.35
C HIS A 196 15.77 0.55 -12.78
N TRP A 197 15.13 1.73 -12.66
CA TRP A 197 15.76 2.99 -13.08
C TRP A 197 16.93 3.42 -12.18
N GLY A 198 16.92 3.03 -10.90
CA GLY A 198 17.97 3.35 -9.94
C GLY A 198 18.00 4.80 -9.46
N ILE A 199 16.90 5.56 -9.68
CA ILE A 199 16.81 7.00 -9.38
C ILE A 199 16.43 7.23 -7.92
N LEU A 200 15.38 6.57 -7.46
CA LEU A 200 14.84 6.73 -6.10
C LEU A 200 15.31 5.63 -5.16
N LYS A 201 16.62 5.51 -5.02
CA LYS A 201 17.20 4.62 -4.02
C LYS A 201 16.75 5.00 -2.61
N ARG A 202 16.84 4.06 -1.66
CA ARG A 202 16.27 4.19 -0.30
C ARG A 202 16.63 5.51 0.38
N GLU A 203 17.87 5.92 0.36
CA GLU A 203 18.34 7.13 1.03
C GLU A 203 17.84 8.39 0.33
N VAL A 204 17.76 8.38 -1.01
CA VAL A 204 17.18 9.48 -1.79
C VAL A 204 15.69 9.63 -1.48
N PHE A 205 14.97 8.52 -1.43
CA PHE A 205 13.54 8.51 -1.06
C PHE A 205 13.32 9.08 0.34
N ILE A 206 14.07 8.59 1.35
CA ILE A 206 13.98 9.05 2.73
C ILE A 206 14.41 10.53 2.82
N GLY A 207 15.47 10.93 2.13
CA GLY A 207 15.93 12.32 2.07
C GLY A 207 14.88 13.27 1.51
N LEU A 208 14.16 12.88 0.46
CA LEU A 208 13.03 13.65 -0.09
C LEU A 208 11.89 13.76 0.92
N TRP A 209 11.57 12.69 1.64
CA TRP A 209 10.56 12.73 2.70
C TRP A 209 10.99 13.66 3.83
N ILE A 210 12.24 13.60 4.29
CA ILE A 210 12.79 14.53 5.28
C ILE A 210 12.64 15.96 4.79
N LEU A 211 13.00 16.26 3.55
CA LEU A 211 12.88 17.60 2.96
C LEU A 211 11.43 18.10 2.96
N ILE A 212 10.48 17.26 2.57
CA ILE A 212 9.05 17.58 2.56
C ILE A 212 8.55 17.89 3.97
N PHE A 213 8.88 17.05 4.96
CA PHE A 213 8.43 17.27 6.35
C PHE A 213 9.14 18.43 7.03
N VAL A 214 10.41 18.71 6.72
CA VAL A 214 11.12 19.93 7.15
C VAL A 214 10.45 21.17 6.54
N GLY A 215 10.09 21.12 5.26
CA GLY A 215 9.29 22.17 4.61
C GLY A 215 7.94 22.38 5.31
N MET A 216 7.24 21.31 5.68
CA MET A 216 6.00 21.40 6.45
C MET A 216 6.20 22.04 7.83
N ILE A 217 7.27 21.69 8.55
CA ILE A 217 7.64 22.29 9.83
C ILE A 217 7.90 23.80 9.66
N ALA A 218 8.69 24.18 8.66
CA ALA A 218 8.97 25.59 8.34
C ALA A 218 7.70 26.38 8.04
N TYR A 219 6.76 25.77 7.31
CA TYR A 219 5.43 26.34 7.06
C TYR A 219 4.62 26.51 8.37
N LEU A 220 4.58 25.48 9.23
CA LEU A 220 3.83 25.51 10.49
C LEU A 220 4.36 26.60 11.45
N PHE A 221 5.66 26.88 11.45
CA PHE A 221 6.26 28.01 12.17
C PHE A 221 6.07 29.36 11.47
N GLY A 222 5.51 29.38 10.24
CA GLY A 222 5.21 30.62 9.52
C GLY A 222 6.41 31.26 8.82
N LEU A 223 7.51 30.48 8.57
CA LEU A 223 8.67 30.96 7.83
C LEU A 223 8.34 31.31 6.38
N PHE A 224 7.39 30.62 5.78
CA PHE A 224 6.82 30.95 4.46
C PHE A 224 5.31 30.69 4.44
N ARG A 225 4.64 31.12 3.38
CA ARG A 225 3.19 31.07 3.23
C ARG A 225 2.79 30.68 1.84
N PHE A 226 1.64 30.05 1.75
CA PHE A 226 1.00 29.74 0.48
C PHE A 226 -0.03 30.81 0.08
N PRO A 227 -0.46 30.85 -1.17
CA PRO A 227 -1.53 31.74 -1.63
C PRO A 227 -2.79 31.61 -0.74
N HIS A 228 -3.53 32.73 -0.60
CA HIS A 228 -4.78 32.83 0.16
C HIS A 228 -4.65 32.68 1.71
N GLU A 229 -3.45 32.76 2.27
CA GLU A 229 -3.26 32.76 3.73
C GLU A 229 -3.25 34.16 4.35
N ALA A 230 -3.68 34.26 5.60
CA ALA A 230 -3.67 35.51 6.37
C ALA A 230 -2.24 36.04 6.57
N LYS A 231 -2.10 37.37 6.57
CA LYS A 231 -0.78 38.06 6.65
C LYS A 231 0.05 37.72 7.89
N LYS A 232 -0.57 37.26 8.99
CA LYS A 232 0.14 36.82 10.21
C LYS A 232 -0.50 35.52 10.70
N PRO A 233 0.11 34.34 10.52
CA PRO A 233 -0.38 33.12 11.11
C PRO A 233 -0.23 33.21 12.63
N THR A 234 -1.32 33.03 13.35
CA THR A 234 -1.25 32.84 14.80
C THR A 234 -0.68 31.46 15.08
N LEU A 235 0.37 31.37 15.88
CA LEU A 235 0.92 30.12 16.38
C LEU A 235 -0.05 29.53 17.40
N GLY A 236 -1.13 28.92 16.92
CA GLY A 236 -2.08 28.21 17.76
C GLY A 236 -1.53 26.85 18.22
N ILE A 237 -2.07 26.31 19.32
CA ILE A 237 -1.67 25.00 19.90
C ILE A 237 -1.67 23.88 18.83
N GLY A 238 -2.66 23.88 17.92
CA GLY A 238 -2.72 22.87 16.86
C GLY A 238 -1.53 22.91 15.87
N ARG A 239 -1.04 24.11 15.52
CA ARG A 239 0.14 24.26 14.65
C ARG A 239 1.41 23.77 15.35
N ILE A 240 1.57 24.10 16.63
CA ILE A 240 2.70 23.65 17.45
C ILE A 240 2.68 22.14 17.60
N PHE A 241 1.51 21.55 17.90
CA PHE A 241 1.35 20.11 18.00
C PHE A 241 1.75 19.40 16.71
N LEU A 242 1.23 19.83 15.56
CA LEU A 242 1.59 19.25 14.26
C LEU A 242 3.09 19.44 13.95
N ALA A 243 3.69 20.57 14.29
CA ALA A 243 5.12 20.80 14.09
C ALA A 243 5.97 19.83 14.94
N VAL A 244 5.59 19.61 16.21
CA VAL A 244 6.28 18.66 17.10
C VAL A 244 6.17 17.23 16.58
N VAL A 245 4.97 16.79 16.18
CA VAL A 245 4.76 15.46 15.59
C VAL A 245 5.62 15.28 14.33
N SER A 246 5.63 16.30 13.46
CA SER A 246 6.44 16.27 12.23
C SER A 246 7.94 16.25 12.53
N LEU A 247 8.39 16.97 13.55
CA LEU A 247 9.78 16.95 13.98
C LEU A 247 10.20 15.58 14.51
N LEU A 248 9.36 14.96 15.35
CA LEU A 248 9.60 13.60 15.84
C LEU A 248 9.66 12.60 14.68
N PHE A 249 8.81 12.77 13.68
CA PHE A 249 8.81 11.94 12.48
C PHE A 249 10.09 12.14 11.65
N VAL A 250 10.55 13.38 11.45
CA VAL A 250 11.84 13.65 10.79
C VAL A 250 12.99 13.01 11.56
N MET A 251 13.02 13.16 12.90
CA MET A 251 14.05 12.53 13.74
C MET A 251 14.04 10.99 13.60
N TYR A 252 12.87 10.39 13.45
CA TYR A 252 12.72 8.96 13.21
C TYR A 252 13.24 8.54 11.82
N LEU A 253 13.12 9.40 10.80
CA LEU A 253 13.58 9.11 9.43
C LEU A 253 15.09 9.21 9.26
N VAL A 254 15.78 10.11 9.99
CA VAL A 254 17.22 10.40 9.82
C VAL A 254 18.11 9.15 9.90
N PRO A 255 17.94 8.23 10.85
CA PRO A 255 18.75 6.99 10.89
C PRO A 255 18.64 6.16 9.61
N GLY A 256 17.49 6.21 8.92
CA GLY A 256 17.28 5.48 7.67
C GLY A 256 18.10 5.97 6.47
N THR A 257 18.80 7.11 6.60
CA THR A 257 19.71 7.65 5.57
C THR A 257 21.16 7.27 5.79
N LEU A 258 21.49 6.61 6.91
CA LEU A 258 22.87 6.28 7.26
C LEU A 258 23.27 4.89 6.76
N PRO A 259 24.52 4.67 6.36
CA PRO A 259 24.99 3.35 5.94
C PRO A 259 25.04 2.36 7.10
N ASN A 260 24.76 1.12 6.82
CA ASN A 260 25.12 -0.08 7.61
C ASN A 260 24.82 -0.09 9.13
N SER A 261 23.65 0.35 9.59
CA SER A 261 23.28 0.01 10.96
C SER A 261 22.09 -0.93 11.00
N SER A 262 22.16 -1.97 11.80
CA SER A 262 21.03 -2.82 12.19
C SER A 262 19.88 -2.00 12.82
N SER A 263 20.18 -0.77 13.26
CA SER A 263 19.23 0.22 13.74
C SER A 263 18.53 1.01 12.61
N ASN A 264 18.95 0.85 11.37
CA ASN A 264 18.40 1.58 10.21
C ASN A 264 17.08 1.02 9.67
N SER A 265 16.59 -0.08 10.21
CA SER A 265 15.27 -0.55 9.84
C SER A 265 14.20 0.39 10.40
N LEU A 266 13.55 1.12 9.52
CA LEU A 266 12.39 1.95 9.86
C LEU A 266 11.16 1.05 10.07
N LYS A 267 11.16 0.25 11.16
CA LYS A 267 10.17 -0.82 11.41
C LYS A 267 8.72 -0.33 11.36
N LEU A 268 8.44 0.90 11.83
CA LEU A 268 7.10 1.49 11.75
C LEU A 268 6.69 1.84 10.32
N LEU A 269 7.67 2.06 9.44
CA LEU A 269 7.47 2.38 8.03
C LEU A 269 7.85 1.21 7.11
N ALA A 270 7.98 -0.01 7.65
CA ALA A 270 8.32 -1.18 6.87
C ALA A 270 7.43 -1.31 5.62
N GLY A 271 8.06 -1.44 4.46
CA GLY A 271 7.39 -1.49 3.17
C GLY A 271 7.03 -0.14 2.53
N PHE A 272 7.21 1.00 3.22
CA PHE A 272 7.06 2.32 2.60
C PHE A 272 8.30 2.76 1.83
N PRO A 273 9.50 2.83 2.43
CA PRO A 273 10.73 3.10 1.69
C PRO A 273 11.08 1.93 0.75
N PRO A 274 11.92 2.17 -0.25
CA PRO A 274 12.55 1.09 -1.02
C PRO A 274 13.26 0.07 -0.12
N PRO A 275 13.51 -1.16 -0.64
CA PRO A 275 14.25 -2.18 0.09
C PRO A 275 15.61 -1.70 0.59
N THR A 276 16.10 -2.29 1.68
CA THR A 276 17.41 -1.91 2.28
C THR A 276 18.57 -2.14 1.32
N PHE A 277 18.50 -3.15 0.47
CA PHE A 277 19.52 -3.44 -0.53
C PHE A 277 19.46 -2.53 -1.78
N TYR A 278 18.33 -1.80 -1.98
CA TYR A 278 18.22 -0.79 -3.04
C TYR A 278 18.78 0.55 -2.55
N SER A 279 20.07 0.58 -2.28
CA SER A 279 20.79 1.64 -1.58
C SER A 279 21.77 2.38 -2.50
N ILE A 280 22.11 3.64 -2.16
CA ILE A 280 23.24 4.37 -2.79
C ILE A 280 24.58 3.86 -2.27
N TYR A 281 24.60 3.23 -1.10
CA TYR A 281 25.81 2.66 -0.52
C TYR A 281 26.05 1.25 -1.08
N THR A 282 27.30 0.87 -1.18
CA THR A 282 27.68 -0.48 -1.58
C THR A 282 27.18 -1.47 -0.54
N GLN A 283 26.43 -2.47 -0.97
CA GLN A 283 25.95 -3.57 -0.14
C GLN A 283 26.76 -4.82 -0.45
N ASP A 284 26.92 -5.68 0.53
CA ASP A 284 27.62 -6.98 0.37
C ASP A 284 26.75 -7.97 -0.42
N SER A 285 25.44 -7.78 -0.42
CA SER A 285 24.47 -8.60 -1.13
C SER A 285 23.30 -7.75 -1.68
N ASP A 286 22.77 -8.14 -2.84
CA ASP A 286 21.57 -7.58 -3.43
C ASP A 286 20.27 -8.18 -2.86
N CYS A 287 20.32 -8.70 -1.63
CA CYS A 287 19.25 -9.40 -0.95
C CYS A 287 18.89 -8.75 0.38
N PRO A 288 17.67 -8.95 0.89
CA PRO A 288 17.27 -8.42 2.19
C PRO A 288 18.24 -8.84 3.30
N LEU A 289 18.50 -7.93 4.24
CA LEU A 289 19.34 -8.17 5.42
C LEU A 289 20.75 -8.74 5.12
N ASN A 290 21.27 -8.53 3.92
CA ASN A 290 22.53 -9.08 3.42
C ASN A 290 22.59 -10.63 3.41
N PHE A 291 21.45 -11.29 3.25
CA PHE A 291 21.44 -12.74 3.01
C PHE A 291 22.14 -13.10 1.71
N ASP A 292 22.76 -14.27 1.66
CA ASP A 292 23.12 -14.92 0.40
C ASP A 292 21.84 -15.49 -0.22
N CYS A 293 21.32 -14.82 -1.25
CA CYS A 293 20.14 -15.31 -1.95
C CYS A 293 20.36 -15.42 -3.47
N TYR A 294 19.55 -16.28 -4.06
CA TYR A 294 19.55 -16.51 -5.50
C TYR A 294 18.25 -16.00 -6.11
N LYS A 295 18.35 -15.18 -7.17
CA LYS A 295 17.18 -14.65 -7.89
C LYS A 295 16.79 -15.51 -9.10
N ASP A 296 17.49 -16.60 -9.30
CA ASP A 296 17.25 -17.60 -10.32
C ASP A 296 17.03 -18.97 -9.67
N TYR A 297 15.95 -19.63 -10.04
CA TYR A 297 15.54 -20.90 -9.45
C TYR A 297 16.57 -22.02 -9.68
N ASP A 298 17.01 -22.19 -10.93
CA ASP A 298 17.88 -23.30 -11.32
C ASP A 298 19.26 -23.20 -10.64
N LYS A 299 19.81 -21.96 -10.61
CA LYS A 299 21.07 -21.68 -9.91
C LYS A 299 20.95 -21.96 -8.41
N GLY A 300 19.86 -21.50 -7.78
CA GLY A 300 19.63 -21.73 -6.36
C GLY A 300 19.47 -23.19 -6.02
N VAL A 301 18.75 -23.96 -6.81
CA VAL A 301 18.59 -25.42 -6.65
C VAL A 301 19.91 -26.15 -6.83
N ALA A 302 20.73 -25.77 -7.83
CA ALA A 302 22.05 -26.37 -8.04
C ALA A 302 22.98 -26.16 -6.81
N ILE A 303 22.96 -24.96 -6.22
CA ILE A 303 23.72 -24.66 -5.00
C ILE A 303 23.15 -25.47 -3.82
N ALA A 304 21.83 -25.48 -3.60
CA ALA A 304 21.20 -26.22 -2.52
C ALA A 304 21.57 -27.71 -2.58
N LYS A 305 21.60 -28.29 -3.78
CA LYS A 305 22.05 -29.67 -4.03
C LYS A 305 23.53 -29.85 -3.69
N SER A 306 24.39 -28.90 -4.06
CA SER A 306 25.84 -28.99 -3.81
C SER A 306 26.20 -28.92 -2.33
N VAL A 307 25.47 -28.13 -1.54
CA VAL A 307 25.67 -27.96 -0.09
C VAL A 307 24.76 -28.87 0.74
N ASN A 308 23.89 -29.65 0.08
CA ASN A 308 22.91 -30.57 0.70
C ASN A 308 22.05 -29.89 1.79
N LYS A 309 21.58 -28.65 1.48
CA LYS A 309 20.68 -27.91 2.36
C LYS A 309 19.29 -27.80 1.75
N PRO A 310 18.23 -27.70 2.59
CA PRO A 310 16.90 -27.38 2.12
C PRO A 310 16.82 -25.95 1.58
N ILE A 311 15.78 -25.70 0.78
CA ILE A 311 15.53 -24.44 0.11
C ILE A 311 14.40 -23.69 0.83
N LEU A 312 14.59 -22.41 1.08
CA LEU A 312 13.52 -21.46 1.34
C LEU A 312 13.25 -20.71 0.03
N LEU A 313 12.17 -21.11 -0.66
CA LEU A 313 11.72 -20.43 -1.86
C LEU A 313 10.77 -19.29 -1.47
N ASP A 314 11.12 -18.08 -1.84
CA ASP A 314 10.43 -16.84 -1.52
C ASP A 314 9.88 -16.21 -2.80
N PHE A 315 8.56 -16.27 -2.99
CA PHE A 315 7.89 -15.50 -4.03
C PHE A 315 7.63 -14.09 -3.50
N THR A 316 8.42 -13.18 -3.98
CA THR A 316 8.48 -11.78 -3.53
C THR A 316 8.22 -10.80 -4.68
N GLY A 317 8.32 -9.50 -4.41
CA GLY A 317 8.22 -8.46 -5.44
C GLY A 317 9.00 -7.22 -5.05
N TRP A 318 9.46 -6.47 -6.05
CA TRP A 318 10.18 -5.20 -5.88
C TRP A 318 9.30 -4.15 -5.17
N ALA A 319 8.02 -4.03 -5.56
CA ALA A 319 7.06 -3.11 -4.98
C ALA A 319 6.15 -3.75 -3.91
N CYS A 320 6.46 -4.97 -3.46
CA CYS A 320 5.67 -5.73 -2.50
C CYS A 320 5.82 -5.19 -1.07
N VAL A 321 4.85 -4.44 -0.58
CA VAL A 321 4.84 -3.87 0.78
C VAL A 321 4.89 -4.95 1.87
N ASN A 322 4.11 -6.03 1.72
CA ASN A 322 4.05 -7.11 2.72
C ASN A 322 5.34 -7.91 2.76
N CYS A 323 6.02 -8.11 1.61
CA CYS A 323 7.32 -8.76 1.56
C CYS A 323 8.35 -7.95 2.38
N ARG A 324 8.41 -6.62 2.16
CA ARG A 324 9.29 -5.73 2.94
C ARG A 324 8.98 -5.77 4.44
N LYS A 325 7.68 -5.87 4.82
CA LYS A 325 7.29 -6.00 6.22
C LYS A 325 7.81 -7.29 6.86
N VAL A 326 7.74 -8.42 6.15
CA VAL A 326 8.29 -9.69 6.67
C VAL A 326 9.81 -9.59 6.78
N GLU A 327 10.48 -9.09 5.77
CA GLU A 327 11.94 -8.93 5.78
C GLU A 327 12.42 -8.01 6.93
N GLU A 328 11.78 -6.84 7.09
CA GLU A 328 12.22 -5.86 8.09
C GLU A 328 11.75 -6.20 9.52
N ASN A 329 10.60 -6.87 9.70
CA ASN A 329 10.01 -7.12 11.02
C ASN A 329 10.10 -8.56 11.49
N VAL A 330 10.11 -9.56 10.58
CA VAL A 330 10.11 -10.99 10.92
C VAL A 330 11.50 -11.59 10.71
N TRP A 331 12.09 -11.44 9.52
CA TRP A 331 13.40 -12.01 9.23
C TRP A 331 14.54 -11.32 10.00
N SER A 332 14.32 -10.10 10.49
CA SER A 332 15.26 -9.39 11.37
C SER A 332 15.29 -9.95 12.80
N ASP A 333 14.43 -10.91 13.17
CA ASP A 333 14.54 -11.63 14.43
C ASP A 333 15.83 -12.48 14.44
N PRO A 334 16.67 -12.43 15.50
CA PRO A 334 17.96 -13.08 15.50
C PRO A 334 17.91 -14.60 15.28
N GLU A 335 16.86 -15.27 15.78
CA GLU A 335 16.73 -16.72 15.65
C GLU A 335 16.27 -17.10 14.23
N ILE A 336 15.32 -16.35 13.67
CA ILE A 336 14.88 -16.54 12.28
C ILE A 336 16.01 -16.25 11.31
N TYR A 337 16.73 -15.12 11.52
CA TYR A 337 17.87 -14.76 10.70
C TYR A 337 18.93 -15.88 10.66
N LYS A 338 19.27 -16.41 11.84
CA LYS A 338 20.22 -17.51 11.96
C LYS A 338 19.78 -18.76 11.20
N LEU A 339 18.51 -19.18 11.37
CA LEU A 339 17.96 -20.37 10.68
C LEU A 339 17.99 -20.20 9.16
N ILE A 340 17.58 -19.03 8.65
CA ILE A 340 17.60 -18.77 7.20
C ILE A 340 19.02 -18.77 6.66
N ASN A 341 19.96 -18.11 7.35
CA ASN A 341 21.32 -17.93 6.88
C ASN A 341 22.18 -19.22 7.00
N GLU A 342 21.99 -19.99 8.06
CA GLU A 342 22.85 -21.14 8.34
C GLU A 342 22.29 -22.46 7.83
N GLU A 343 20.95 -22.64 7.85
CA GLU A 343 20.32 -23.94 7.57
C GLU A 343 19.66 -24.05 6.20
N LEU A 344 19.40 -22.92 5.54
CA LEU A 344 18.61 -22.86 4.29
C LEU A 344 19.41 -22.22 3.14
N VAL A 345 19.02 -22.54 1.92
CA VAL A 345 19.39 -21.78 0.74
C VAL A 345 18.21 -20.93 0.34
N LEU A 346 18.37 -19.60 0.39
CA LEU A 346 17.30 -18.64 0.05
C LEU A 346 17.26 -18.43 -1.47
N ILE A 347 16.08 -18.68 -2.07
CA ILE A 347 15.80 -18.38 -3.47
C ILE A 347 14.65 -17.38 -3.52
N SER A 348 14.92 -16.14 -3.89
CA SER A 348 13.92 -15.06 -3.95
C SER A 348 13.53 -14.79 -5.39
N LEU A 349 12.30 -15.14 -5.75
CA LEU A 349 11.74 -15.01 -7.10
C LEU A 349 10.80 -13.79 -7.16
N TYR A 350 11.21 -12.77 -7.91
CA TYR A 350 10.49 -11.52 -8.02
C TYR A 350 9.40 -11.60 -9.08
N VAL A 351 8.15 -11.80 -8.67
CA VAL A 351 7.00 -12.04 -9.56
C VAL A 351 6.44 -10.75 -10.21
N ASP A 352 6.92 -9.59 -9.80
CA ASP A 352 6.57 -8.29 -10.38
C ASP A 352 7.68 -7.68 -11.24
N ASP A 353 8.77 -8.41 -11.45
CA ASP A 353 9.89 -7.95 -12.26
C ASP A 353 9.49 -7.74 -13.73
N ARG A 354 9.83 -6.58 -14.29
CA ARG A 354 9.51 -6.19 -15.66
C ARG A 354 10.69 -6.34 -16.61
N GLU A 355 11.82 -6.85 -16.14
CA GLU A 355 12.95 -7.14 -17.01
C GLU A 355 12.54 -8.19 -18.06
N PRO A 356 12.77 -7.89 -19.38
CA PRO A 356 12.36 -8.80 -20.43
C PRO A 356 13.20 -10.07 -20.41
N LEU A 357 12.56 -11.21 -20.62
CA LEU A 357 13.25 -12.48 -20.93
C LEU A 357 13.94 -12.39 -22.29
N ALA A 358 15.05 -13.08 -22.43
CA ALA A 358 15.63 -13.30 -23.75
C ALA A 358 14.58 -13.89 -24.72
N LYS A 359 14.64 -13.52 -26.01
CA LYS A 359 13.60 -13.93 -26.96
C LYS A 359 13.43 -15.44 -27.07
N GLU A 360 14.50 -16.17 -26.85
CA GLU A 360 14.57 -17.64 -26.85
C GLU A 360 13.90 -18.26 -25.61
N ASP A 361 13.83 -17.50 -24.50
CA ASP A 361 13.23 -17.94 -23.23
C ASP A 361 11.77 -17.48 -23.09
N GLN A 362 11.25 -16.72 -24.06
CA GLN A 362 9.85 -16.32 -24.08
C GLN A 362 8.98 -17.48 -24.58
N PHE A 363 7.87 -17.72 -23.91
CA PHE A 363 6.96 -18.82 -24.24
C PHE A 363 5.51 -18.44 -24.03
N THR A 364 4.63 -19.24 -24.62
CA THR A 364 3.19 -19.12 -24.45
C THR A 364 2.70 -20.19 -23.51
N LEU A 365 1.97 -19.81 -22.49
CA LEU A 365 1.40 -20.72 -21.49
C LEU A 365 -0.12 -20.80 -21.63
N GLU A 366 -0.65 -22.01 -21.66
CA GLU A 366 -2.08 -22.27 -21.55
C GLU A 366 -2.41 -22.76 -20.13
N TYR A 367 -3.21 -21.98 -19.41
CA TYR A 367 -3.67 -22.35 -18.08
C TYR A 367 -4.78 -23.41 -18.16
N THR A 368 -4.98 -24.15 -17.09
CA THR A 368 -6.04 -25.18 -16.96
C THR A 368 -7.45 -24.63 -17.24
N SER A 369 -7.63 -23.31 -17.14
CA SER A 369 -8.86 -22.60 -17.49
C SER A 369 -9.05 -22.36 -19.00
N GLY A 370 -8.15 -22.85 -19.86
CA GLY A 370 -8.14 -22.56 -21.32
C GLY A 370 -7.63 -21.18 -21.69
N ARG A 371 -7.07 -20.44 -20.77
CA ARG A 371 -6.52 -19.10 -21.00
C ARG A 371 -5.08 -19.20 -21.51
N ILE A 372 -4.83 -18.50 -22.58
CA ILE A 372 -3.49 -18.41 -23.19
C ILE A 372 -2.83 -17.08 -22.75
N ARG A 373 -1.58 -17.14 -22.29
CA ARG A 373 -0.78 -15.96 -21.91
C ARG A 373 0.62 -16.08 -22.47
N ASN A 374 1.11 -14.98 -23.05
CA ASN A 374 2.52 -14.85 -23.43
C ASN A 374 3.33 -14.47 -22.19
N ILE A 375 4.41 -15.18 -21.95
CA ILE A 375 5.37 -14.95 -20.87
C ILE A 375 6.59 -14.28 -21.52
N GLU A 376 6.75 -12.98 -21.23
CA GLU A 376 7.75 -12.12 -21.87
C GLU A 376 8.73 -11.49 -20.87
N THR A 377 8.39 -11.52 -19.55
CA THR A 377 9.23 -10.94 -18.51
C THR A 377 9.56 -11.95 -17.41
N ILE A 378 10.66 -11.69 -16.67
CA ILE A 378 11.11 -12.51 -15.55
C ILE A 378 10.00 -12.68 -14.52
N GLY A 379 9.32 -11.58 -14.16
CA GLY A 379 8.23 -11.66 -13.18
C GLY A 379 7.04 -12.48 -13.65
N GLN A 380 6.69 -12.42 -14.95
CA GLN A 380 5.64 -13.27 -15.52
C GLN A 380 6.02 -14.76 -15.46
N LYS A 381 7.30 -15.10 -15.72
CA LYS A 381 7.82 -16.48 -15.57
C LYS A 381 7.61 -16.98 -14.15
N TRP A 382 8.04 -16.22 -13.14
CA TRP A 382 7.94 -16.63 -11.75
C TRP A 382 6.51 -16.61 -11.21
N ALA A 383 5.67 -15.68 -11.65
CA ALA A 383 4.24 -15.68 -11.33
C ALA A 383 3.52 -16.91 -11.90
N ALA A 384 3.82 -17.28 -13.15
CA ALA A 384 3.28 -18.48 -13.78
C ALA A 384 3.76 -19.75 -13.07
N PHE A 385 5.06 -19.81 -12.73
CA PHE A 385 5.63 -20.91 -11.96
C PHE A 385 4.94 -21.09 -10.60
N GLN A 386 4.71 -20.00 -9.87
CA GLN A 386 3.99 -19.99 -8.61
C GLN A 386 2.54 -20.50 -8.78
N ALA A 387 1.83 -19.95 -9.75
CA ALA A 387 0.42 -20.31 -9.98
C ALA A 387 0.23 -21.78 -10.34
N ILE A 388 1.10 -22.34 -11.18
CA ILE A 388 0.98 -23.71 -11.66
C ILE A 388 1.37 -24.73 -10.59
N ASN A 389 2.50 -24.49 -9.91
CA ASN A 389 3.07 -25.48 -9.00
C ASN A 389 2.47 -25.42 -7.58
N PHE A 390 2.05 -24.22 -7.14
CA PHE A 390 1.56 -24.00 -5.77
C PHE A 390 0.11 -23.52 -5.71
N ASN A 391 -0.56 -23.37 -6.86
CA ASN A 391 -1.93 -22.87 -6.96
C ASN A 391 -2.15 -21.57 -6.16
N SER A 392 -1.17 -20.67 -6.22
CA SER A 392 -1.13 -19.43 -5.46
C SER A 392 -0.54 -18.31 -6.32
N VAL A 393 -0.96 -17.09 -6.06
CA VAL A 393 -0.41 -15.85 -6.63
C VAL A 393 -0.08 -14.83 -5.52
N ALA A 394 -0.03 -15.33 -4.28
CA ALA A 394 0.21 -14.54 -3.08
C ALA A 394 1.64 -13.98 -3.02
N GLN A 395 1.78 -12.80 -2.41
CA GLN A 395 3.06 -12.17 -2.10
C GLN A 395 2.98 -11.53 -0.69
N PRO A 396 3.87 -11.87 0.23
CA PRO A 396 4.89 -12.92 0.13
C PRO A 396 4.30 -14.34 0.17
N HIS A 397 5.00 -15.30 -0.43
CA HIS A 397 4.64 -16.70 -0.36
C HIS A 397 5.90 -17.55 -0.22
N TYR A 398 6.00 -18.27 0.88
CA TYR A 398 7.19 -19.02 1.28
C TYR A 398 6.95 -20.52 1.16
N ILE A 399 7.87 -21.20 0.52
CA ILE A 399 7.86 -22.67 0.35
C ILE A 399 9.17 -23.20 0.93
N MET A 400 9.06 -24.17 1.83
CA MET A 400 10.23 -24.89 2.33
C MET A 400 10.26 -26.28 1.70
N MET A 401 11.35 -26.58 0.97
CA MET A 401 11.47 -27.83 0.23
C MET A 401 12.92 -28.31 0.14
N MET A 402 13.09 -29.59 -0.18
CA MET A 402 14.39 -30.12 -0.58
C MET A 402 14.72 -29.79 -2.05
N HIS A 403 15.97 -29.96 -2.44
CA HIS A 403 16.43 -29.73 -3.81
C HIS A 403 15.81 -30.68 -4.86
N ASP A 404 15.17 -31.78 -4.40
CA ASP A 404 14.41 -32.72 -5.25
C ASP A 404 12.93 -32.33 -5.40
N GLY A 405 12.51 -31.21 -4.83
CA GLY A 405 11.13 -30.71 -4.84
C GLY A 405 10.24 -31.25 -3.72
N THR A 406 10.76 -32.04 -2.78
CA THR A 406 10.00 -32.53 -1.64
C THR A 406 9.66 -31.41 -0.67
N LEU A 407 8.37 -31.17 -0.40
CA LEU A 407 7.92 -30.17 0.57
C LEU A 407 8.24 -30.61 2.01
N LEU A 408 8.82 -29.70 2.78
CA LEU A 408 9.15 -29.89 4.19
C LEU A 408 8.08 -29.36 5.15
N ALA A 409 7.32 -28.36 4.71
CA ALA A 409 6.22 -27.77 5.46
C ALA A 409 5.13 -27.26 4.50
N PRO A 410 3.88 -27.09 4.97
CA PRO A 410 2.86 -26.39 4.20
C PRO A 410 3.33 -24.98 3.82
N PRO A 411 2.95 -24.45 2.63
CA PRO A 411 3.29 -23.09 2.23
C PRO A 411 2.86 -22.06 3.27
N GLN A 412 3.68 -21.01 3.47
CA GLN A 412 3.42 -19.94 4.43
C GLN A 412 3.34 -18.60 3.72
N GLN A 413 2.52 -17.71 4.25
CA GLN A 413 2.37 -16.33 3.77
C GLN A 413 2.81 -15.34 4.86
N TYR A 414 2.35 -14.08 4.75
CA TYR A 414 2.58 -13.07 5.78
C TYR A 414 2.06 -13.54 7.15
N THR A 415 2.94 -13.55 8.15
CA THR A 415 2.60 -13.94 9.53
C THR A 415 3.51 -13.26 10.54
N ASP A 416 3.25 -13.46 11.83
CA ASP A 416 4.04 -12.95 12.95
C ASP A 416 5.29 -13.79 13.23
N ILE A 417 6.20 -13.25 14.04
CA ILE A 417 7.47 -13.88 14.40
C ILE A 417 7.28 -15.28 15.01
N PRO A 418 6.42 -15.48 16.06
CA PRO A 418 6.26 -16.80 16.67
C PRO A 418 5.79 -17.88 15.68
N THR A 419 4.81 -17.54 14.85
CA THR A 419 4.25 -18.46 13.86
C THR A 419 5.26 -18.79 12.78
N TYR A 420 6.01 -17.80 12.28
CA TYR A 420 7.04 -18.01 11.25
C TYR A 420 8.20 -18.86 11.79
N LEU A 421 8.66 -18.61 13.00
CA LEU A 421 9.72 -19.36 13.66
C LEU A 421 9.29 -20.83 13.88
N GLN A 422 8.07 -21.06 14.35
CA GLN A 422 7.52 -22.40 14.52
C GLN A 422 7.43 -23.16 13.19
N TRP A 423 7.00 -22.49 12.13
CA TRP A 423 6.94 -23.03 10.78
C TRP A 423 8.33 -23.44 10.26
N LEU A 424 9.36 -22.58 10.44
CA LEU A 424 10.75 -22.89 10.07
C LEU A 424 11.25 -24.13 10.83
N LYS A 425 11.09 -24.17 12.15
CA LYS A 425 11.53 -25.29 13.01
C LYS A 425 10.84 -26.59 12.63
N ASN A 426 9.54 -26.55 12.39
CA ASN A 426 8.77 -27.73 11.97
C ASN A 426 9.25 -28.25 10.62
N GLY A 427 9.46 -27.36 9.64
CA GLY A 427 9.96 -27.75 8.34
C GLY A 427 11.36 -28.38 8.39
N LEU A 428 12.26 -27.82 9.19
CA LEU A 428 13.62 -28.33 9.35
C LEU A 428 13.66 -29.69 10.10
N SER A 429 12.67 -29.95 10.95
CA SER A 429 12.60 -31.21 11.74
C SER A 429 11.81 -32.33 11.05
N ASN A 430 11.03 -32.03 10.02
CA ASN A 430 10.17 -33.02 9.37
C ASN A 430 10.92 -33.91 8.36
N VAL A 431 10.63 -35.19 8.40
CA VAL A 431 10.97 -36.09 7.29
C VAL A 431 10.05 -35.80 6.11
N PRO A 432 10.57 -35.68 4.88
CA PRO A 432 9.78 -35.28 3.71
C PRO A 432 8.58 -36.24 3.47
N SER A 433 7.38 -35.66 3.36
CA SER A 433 6.16 -36.45 3.22
C SER A 433 5.63 -36.54 1.77
N HIS A 434 5.99 -35.57 0.90
CA HIS A 434 5.48 -35.52 -0.49
C HIS A 434 6.47 -34.86 -1.44
N SER A 435 6.75 -35.50 -2.59
CA SER A 435 7.50 -34.94 -3.69
C SER A 435 6.57 -34.20 -4.68
N ILE A 436 6.88 -32.95 -5.01
CA ILE A 436 6.22 -32.21 -6.08
C ILE A 436 7.11 -32.31 -7.32
N ARG A 437 6.54 -32.78 -8.43
CA ARG A 437 7.21 -32.68 -9.74
C ARG A 437 6.85 -31.34 -10.36
N PHE A 438 7.86 -30.51 -10.56
CA PHE A 438 7.70 -29.22 -11.23
C PHE A 438 7.45 -29.41 -12.72
N LYS A 439 6.55 -28.60 -13.31
CA LYS A 439 6.12 -28.71 -14.71
C LYS A 439 6.92 -27.83 -15.67
N PHE A 440 8.03 -27.24 -15.22
CA PHE A 440 8.96 -26.52 -16.08
C PHE A 440 10.24 -27.35 -16.22
N GLU A 441 10.24 -28.23 -17.19
CA GLU A 441 11.43 -28.73 -17.87
C GLU A 441 11.50 -28.09 -19.26
#